data_e970e3f9c8fcedb55b6b7ea794a61bf6
#
_entry.id   e970e3f9c8fcedb55b6b7ea794a61bf6
#
_cell.length_a   1.000
_cell.length_b   1.000
_cell.length_c   1.000
_cell.angle_alpha   90.00
_cell.angle_beta   90.00
_cell.angle_gamma   90.00
#
_symmetry.space_group_name_H-M   'P 1'
#
loop_
_entity.id
_entity.type
_entity.pdbx_description
1 polymer ?
#
loop_
_entity_poly.entity_id
_entity_poly.type
_entity_poly.pdbx_seq_one_letter_code
_entity_poly.pdbx_strand_id
1 'polypeptide(L)'
;VIAEVSTQLSEVVGVIERHLEPTLLAVHLYGSAVDGGLKPHSDIDLLVTVTVRLDETTRRALINDLLETSASPGESEILRAVEVTIVVHDDIIPWRYPAKRELQFGEWQRNDILAGIFEPATIDIDLAILLTKAREHSVALVGPAAEELFDPVPEQDLFEALNETLTLWNSPP
;
A
#
# COMPACT_ATOMS: atom_id res chain seq x y z
N VAL A 1 10.94 10.94 -14.31
CA VAL A 1 10.73 9.69 -13.55
C VAL A 1 9.26 9.40 -13.35
N ILE A 2 8.51 10.36 -12.81
CA ILE A 2 7.06 10.21 -12.65
C ILE A 2 6.36 10.12 -14.00
N ALA A 3 6.87 10.81 -15.02
CA ALA A 3 6.30 10.76 -16.37
C ALA A 3 6.32 9.35 -16.98
N GLU A 4 7.37 8.55 -16.68
CA GLU A 4 7.49 7.18 -17.20
C GLU A 4 6.42 6.24 -16.65
N VAL A 5 5.92 6.50 -15.44
CA VAL A 5 4.93 5.65 -14.80
C VAL A 5 3.55 6.30 -14.73
N SER A 6 3.40 7.51 -15.29
CA SER A 6 2.15 8.27 -15.13
C SER A 6 0.94 7.58 -15.73
N THR A 7 1.08 6.89 -16.86
CA THR A 7 -0.01 6.14 -17.47
C THR A 7 -0.43 4.96 -16.60
N GLN A 8 0.53 4.17 -16.14
CA GLN A 8 0.26 3.04 -15.24
C GLN A 8 -0.35 3.53 -13.93
N LEU A 9 0.21 4.59 -13.36
CA LEU A 9 -0.28 5.17 -12.11
C LEU A 9 -1.72 5.66 -12.25
N SER A 10 -2.06 6.32 -13.35
CA SER A 10 -3.44 6.75 -13.62
C SER A 10 -4.39 5.57 -13.72
N GLU A 11 -3.98 4.48 -14.34
CA GLU A 11 -4.79 3.27 -14.43
C GLU A 11 -5.03 2.64 -13.06
N VAL A 12 -3.99 2.55 -12.24
CA VAL A 12 -4.10 1.99 -10.88
C VAL A 12 -5.03 2.84 -10.03
N VAL A 13 -4.85 4.16 -10.04
CA VAL A 13 -5.71 5.08 -9.30
C VAL A 13 -7.15 5.00 -9.80
N GLY A 14 -7.35 4.88 -11.11
CA GLY A 14 -8.68 4.69 -11.71
C GLY A 14 -9.37 3.42 -11.23
N VAL A 15 -8.64 2.31 -11.11
CA VAL A 15 -9.15 1.05 -10.55
C VAL A 15 -9.56 1.26 -9.09
N ILE A 16 -8.70 1.89 -8.29
CA ILE A 16 -8.97 2.15 -6.88
C ILE A 16 -10.24 3.00 -6.73
N GLU A 17 -10.33 4.10 -7.47
CA GLU A 17 -11.50 4.98 -7.42
C GLU A 17 -12.78 4.25 -7.82
N ARG A 18 -12.74 3.47 -8.89
CA ARG A 18 -13.92 2.75 -9.39
C ARG A 18 -14.50 1.78 -8.36
N HIS A 19 -13.64 1.11 -7.58
CA HIS A 19 -14.09 0.14 -6.60
C HIS A 19 -14.37 0.72 -5.22
N LEU A 20 -13.76 1.85 -4.86
CA LEU A 20 -13.77 2.35 -3.48
C LEU A 20 -14.58 3.64 -3.28
N GLU A 21 -14.99 4.33 -4.33
CA GLU A 21 -15.91 5.47 -4.16
C GLU A 21 -17.26 4.98 -3.63
N PRO A 22 -17.92 5.71 -2.73
CA PRO A 22 -17.59 7.01 -2.16
C PRO A 22 -16.75 6.96 -0.87
N THR A 23 -16.23 5.81 -0.48
CA THR A 23 -15.53 5.64 0.79
C THR A 23 -14.05 6.02 0.76
N LEU A 24 -13.52 6.30 -0.42
CA LEU A 24 -12.11 6.67 -0.60
C LEU A 24 -11.80 8.04 -0.01
N LEU A 25 -10.84 8.10 0.93
CA LEU A 25 -10.37 9.34 1.54
C LEU A 25 -9.10 9.86 0.89
N ALA A 26 -8.14 8.98 0.61
CA ALA A 26 -6.84 9.41 0.12
C ALA A 26 -6.08 8.28 -0.57
N VAL A 27 -5.20 8.67 -1.49
CA VAL A 27 -4.21 7.79 -2.11
C VAL A 27 -2.87 8.52 -2.07
N HIS A 28 -1.86 7.88 -1.49
CA HIS A 28 -0.51 8.42 -1.39
C HIS A 28 0.50 7.54 -2.11
N LEU A 29 1.31 8.15 -2.96
CA LEU A 29 2.46 7.50 -3.58
C LEU A 29 3.66 7.72 -2.68
N TYR A 30 4.38 6.66 -2.33
CA TYR A 30 5.57 6.74 -1.49
C TYR A 30 6.67 5.79 -2.02
N GLY A 31 7.76 5.66 -1.30
CA GLY A 31 8.84 4.77 -1.68
C GLY A 31 9.72 5.32 -2.81
N SER A 32 10.29 4.42 -3.61
CA SER A 32 11.30 4.77 -4.63
C SER A 32 10.82 5.78 -5.66
N ALA A 33 9.53 5.81 -5.97
CA ALA A 33 8.97 6.77 -6.93
C ALA A 33 9.10 8.21 -6.44
N VAL A 34 9.24 8.42 -5.14
CA VAL A 34 9.33 9.72 -4.50
C VAL A 34 10.74 9.97 -3.94
N ASP A 35 11.38 8.93 -3.37
CA ASP A 35 12.63 9.02 -2.59
C ASP A 35 13.91 8.84 -3.39
N GLY A 36 14.07 9.42 -4.51
CA GLY A 36 15.34 9.33 -5.25
C GLY A 36 15.20 8.75 -6.63
N GLY A 37 13.98 8.61 -7.07
CA GLY A 37 13.66 8.19 -8.42
C GLY A 37 13.59 6.68 -8.60
N LEU A 38 12.85 6.28 -9.62
CA LEU A 38 12.66 4.87 -9.95
C LEU A 38 13.88 4.27 -10.61
N LYS A 39 14.29 3.13 -10.11
CA LYS A 39 15.25 2.24 -10.76
C LYS A 39 14.49 1.26 -11.67
N PRO A 40 15.16 0.55 -12.59
CA PRO A 40 14.47 -0.27 -13.60
C PRO A 40 13.43 -1.25 -13.10
N HIS A 41 13.54 -1.77 -11.90
CA HIS A 41 12.60 -2.75 -11.37
C HIS A 41 11.98 -2.33 -10.03
N SER A 42 12.00 -1.03 -9.74
CA SER A 42 11.36 -0.51 -8.52
C SER A 42 9.84 -0.63 -8.61
N ASP A 43 9.22 -1.01 -7.50
CA ASP A 43 7.76 -1.10 -7.38
C ASP A 43 7.14 0.30 -7.33
N ILE A 44 5.87 0.35 -7.69
CA ILE A 44 5.02 1.51 -7.44
C ILE A 44 4.27 1.23 -6.14
N ASP A 45 4.57 1.99 -5.09
CA ASP A 45 4.03 1.78 -3.75
C ASP A 45 2.92 2.80 -3.45
N LEU A 46 1.71 2.30 -3.17
CA LEU A 46 0.56 3.14 -2.86
C LEU A 46 -0.03 2.80 -1.49
N LEU A 47 -0.34 3.85 -0.73
CA LEU A 47 -1.10 3.77 0.50
C LEU A 47 -2.47 4.37 0.28
N VAL A 48 -3.52 3.58 0.49
CA VAL A 48 -4.91 3.95 0.27
C VAL A 48 -5.64 4.00 1.60
N THR A 49 -6.38 5.07 1.85
CA THR A 49 -7.17 5.24 3.07
C THR A 49 -8.65 5.31 2.70
N VAL A 50 -9.47 4.49 3.38
CA VAL A 50 -10.91 4.44 3.21
C VAL A 50 -11.62 4.71 4.53
N THR A 51 -12.91 5.04 4.47
CA THR A 51 -13.69 5.33 5.68
C THR A 51 -14.27 4.09 6.36
N VAL A 52 -14.51 3.02 5.61
CA VAL A 52 -15.13 1.79 6.12
C VAL A 52 -14.43 0.57 5.54
N ARG A 53 -14.63 -0.57 6.19
CA ARG A 53 -14.08 -1.85 5.74
C ARG A 53 -14.65 -2.25 4.39
N LEU A 54 -13.86 -2.98 3.62
CA LEU A 54 -14.29 -3.55 2.35
C LEU A 54 -15.11 -4.82 2.60
N ASP A 55 -16.23 -4.96 1.86
CA ASP A 55 -16.90 -6.25 1.82
C ASP A 55 -16.09 -7.23 0.94
N GLU A 56 -16.39 -8.51 1.04
CA GLU A 56 -15.63 -9.56 0.35
C GLU A 56 -15.73 -9.44 -1.17
N THR A 57 -16.88 -9.06 -1.69
CA THR A 57 -17.07 -8.87 -3.13
C THR A 57 -16.18 -7.75 -3.65
N THR A 58 -16.17 -6.62 -2.97
CA THR A 58 -15.32 -5.46 -3.33
C THR A 58 -13.84 -5.81 -3.22
N ARG A 59 -13.44 -6.49 -2.15
CA ARG A 59 -12.06 -6.94 -1.95
C ARG A 59 -11.56 -7.77 -3.13
N ARG A 60 -12.31 -8.80 -3.50
CA ARG A 60 -11.92 -9.71 -4.59
C ARG A 60 -11.90 -9.00 -5.94
N ALA A 61 -12.91 -8.19 -6.23
CA ALA A 61 -12.99 -7.45 -7.49
C ALA A 61 -11.82 -6.46 -7.63
N LEU A 62 -11.51 -5.73 -6.57
CA LEU A 62 -10.40 -4.78 -6.56
C LEU A 62 -9.07 -5.50 -6.79
N ILE A 63 -8.81 -6.57 -6.06
CA ILE A 63 -7.55 -7.32 -6.17
C ILE A 63 -7.38 -7.89 -7.58
N ASN A 64 -8.43 -8.46 -8.17
CA ASN A 64 -8.37 -8.99 -9.52
C ASN A 64 -8.07 -7.91 -10.56
N ASP A 65 -8.68 -6.74 -10.42
CA ASP A 65 -8.43 -5.62 -11.34
C ASP A 65 -7.05 -5.01 -11.14
N LEU A 66 -6.55 -4.94 -9.91
CA LEU A 66 -5.18 -4.50 -9.64
C LEU A 66 -4.15 -5.43 -10.28
N LEU A 67 -4.43 -6.72 -10.30
CA LEU A 67 -3.52 -7.70 -10.92
C LEU A 67 -3.28 -7.41 -12.39
N GLU A 68 -4.28 -6.90 -13.10
CA GLU A 68 -4.19 -6.52 -14.51
C GLU A 68 -3.36 -5.26 -14.73
N THR A 69 -3.19 -4.41 -13.72
CA THR A 69 -2.40 -3.17 -13.79
C THR A 69 -0.94 -3.36 -13.43
N SER A 70 -0.54 -4.56 -13.04
CA SER A 70 0.75 -4.87 -12.44
C SER A 70 1.44 -6.00 -13.19
N ALA A 71 2.76 -6.07 -13.08
CA ALA A 71 3.56 -7.19 -13.58
C ALA A 71 4.68 -7.48 -12.60
N SER A 72 5.10 -8.74 -12.54
CA SER A 72 6.26 -9.12 -11.71
C SER A 72 7.51 -8.37 -12.18
N PRO A 73 8.41 -8.02 -11.27
CA PRO A 73 9.64 -7.29 -11.64
C PRO A 73 10.38 -7.97 -12.78
N GLY A 74 10.65 -7.23 -13.85
CA GLY A 74 11.37 -7.73 -15.02
C GLY A 74 10.54 -8.51 -16.02
N GLU A 75 9.28 -8.82 -15.73
CA GLU A 75 8.40 -9.60 -16.63
C GLU A 75 7.75 -8.74 -17.73
N SER A 76 7.76 -7.43 -17.59
CA SER A 76 7.18 -6.51 -18.56
C SER A 76 8.11 -5.33 -18.81
N GLU A 77 8.18 -4.87 -20.07
CA GLU A 77 8.88 -3.63 -20.42
C GLU A 77 8.01 -2.40 -20.17
N ILE A 78 6.70 -2.58 -20.02
CA ILE A 78 5.73 -1.49 -19.90
C ILE A 78 5.25 -1.31 -18.46
N LEU A 79 4.99 -2.41 -17.76
CA LEU A 79 4.41 -2.38 -16.43
C LEU A 79 5.43 -2.71 -15.34
N ARG A 80 5.39 -1.93 -14.29
CA ARG A 80 6.12 -2.19 -13.04
C ARG A 80 5.23 -2.98 -12.08
N ALA A 81 5.84 -3.66 -11.13
CA ALA A 81 5.10 -4.25 -10.01
C ALA A 81 4.43 -3.14 -9.20
N VAL A 82 3.17 -3.37 -8.83
CA VAL A 82 2.38 -2.45 -8.02
C VAL A 82 2.15 -3.05 -6.65
N GLU A 83 2.34 -2.26 -5.61
CA GLU A 83 2.08 -2.64 -4.24
C GLU A 83 1.06 -1.67 -3.65
N VAL A 84 -0.08 -2.19 -3.20
CA VAL A 84 -1.15 -1.38 -2.63
C VAL A 84 -1.45 -1.86 -1.22
N THR A 85 -1.39 -0.94 -0.27
CA THR A 85 -1.81 -1.18 1.11
C THR A 85 -3.02 -0.31 1.40
N ILE A 86 -4.10 -0.92 1.88
CA ILE A 86 -5.33 -0.19 2.25
C ILE A 86 -5.49 -0.23 3.76
N VAL A 87 -5.80 0.93 4.33
CA VAL A 87 -6.12 1.09 5.75
C VAL A 87 -7.48 1.77 5.90
N VAL A 88 -8.19 1.42 6.96
CA VAL A 88 -9.43 2.09 7.35
C VAL A 88 -9.07 3.22 8.30
N HIS A 89 -9.58 4.41 8.04
CA HIS A 89 -9.26 5.62 8.81
C HIS A 89 -9.35 5.39 10.32
N ASP A 90 -10.45 4.83 10.80
CA ASP A 90 -10.68 4.65 12.24
C ASP A 90 -9.83 3.54 12.87
N ASP A 91 -9.18 2.71 12.08
CA ASP A 91 -8.25 1.69 12.59
C ASP A 91 -6.87 2.27 12.88
N ILE A 92 -6.53 3.44 12.34
CA ILE A 92 -5.20 4.05 12.48
C ILE A 92 -5.22 5.48 13.02
N ILE A 93 -6.37 6.12 13.08
CA ILE A 93 -6.53 7.49 13.62
C ILE A 93 -7.66 7.48 14.65
N PRO A 94 -7.38 7.76 15.93
CA PRO A 94 -6.05 8.00 16.51
C PRO A 94 -5.14 6.78 16.42
N TRP A 95 -3.83 7.03 16.35
CA TRP A 95 -2.86 5.95 16.21
C TRP A 95 -2.96 4.91 17.33
N ARG A 96 -2.85 3.66 16.94
CA ARG A 96 -2.78 2.51 17.86
C ARG A 96 -1.78 1.49 17.33
N TYR A 97 -1.10 0.81 18.22
CA TYR A 97 -0.09 -0.17 17.86
C TYR A 97 -0.36 -1.50 18.57
N PRO A 98 -0.31 -2.63 17.86
CA PRO A 98 -0.16 -2.75 16.41
C PRO A 98 -1.45 -2.35 15.67
N ALA A 99 -1.29 -1.77 14.50
CA ALA A 99 -2.41 -1.30 13.70
C ALA A 99 -2.91 -2.37 12.73
N LYS A 100 -4.16 -2.22 12.28
CA LYS A 100 -4.79 -3.16 11.35
C LYS A 100 -4.65 -2.70 9.92
N ARG A 101 -4.25 -3.63 9.05
CA ARG A 101 -4.22 -3.48 7.61
C ARG A 101 -5.49 -4.09 7.02
N GLU A 102 -6.25 -3.33 6.25
CA GLU A 102 -7.50 -3.80 5.65
C GLU A 102 -7.24 -4.71 4.45
N LEU A 103 -6.28 -4.34 3.60
CA LEU A 103 -5.94 -5.09 2.40
C LEU A 103 -4.49 -4.83 2.03
N GLN A 104 -3.83 -5.85 1.47
CA GLN A 104 -2.55 -5.68 0.79
C GLN A 104 -2.58 -6.42 -0.54
N PHE A 105 -2.11 -5.75 -1.58
CA PHE A 105 -1.89 -6.32 -2.91
C PHE A 105 -0.41 -6.19 -3.27
N GLY A 106 0.16 -7.26 -3.80
CA GLY A 106 1.52 -7.26 -4.32
C GLY A 106 1.77 -8.47 -5.21
N GLU A 107 2.81 -8.40 -6.04
CA GLU A 107 3.11 -9.45 -7.02
C GLU A 107 3.42 -10.81 -6.37
N TRP A 108 3.93 -10.83 -5.13
CA TRP A 108 4.16 -12.10 -4.42
C TRP A 108 2.90 -12.90 -4.18
N GLN A 109 1.72 -12.28 -4.29
CA GLN A 109 0.42 -12.92 -4.12
C GLN A 109 -0.18 -13.43 -5.42
N ARG A 110 0.46 -13.19 -6.56
CA ARG A 110 -0.14 -13.46 -7.90
C ARG A 110 -0.67 -14.88 -8.03
N ASN A 111 0.11 -15.89 -7.65
CA ASN A 111 -0.30 -17.29 -7.77
C ASN A 111 -1.50 -17.61 -6.88
N ASP A 112 -1.52 -17.07 -5.66
CA ASP A 112 -2.66 -17.23 -4.75
C ASP A 112 -3.91 -16.56 -5.30
N ILE A 113 -3.78 -15.35 -5.80
CA ILE A 113 -4.91 -14.61 -6.39
C ILE A 113 -5.50 -15.37 -7.57
N LEU A 114 -4.66 -15.88 -8.45
CA LEU A 114 -5.08 -16.68 -9.60
C LEU A 114 -5.76 -17.99 -9.17
N ALA A 115 -5.40 -18.51 -8.00
CA ALA A 115 -6.04 -19.69 -7.41
C ALA A 115 -7.30 -19.36 -6.61
N GLY A 116 -7.70 -18.09 -6.54
CA GLY A 116 -8.88 -17.65 -5.79
C GLY A 116 -8.64 -17.48 -4.29
N ILE A 117 -7.38 -17.40 -3.88
CA ILE A 117 -6.99 -17.23 -2.48
C ILE A 117 -6.68 -15.75 -2.23
N PHE A 118 -7.43 -15.13 -1.33
CA PHE A 118 -7.31 -13.70 -1.01
C PHE A 118 -6.99 -13.53 0.48
N GLU A 119 -6.00 -12.67 0.77
CA GLU A 119 -5.60 -12.40 2.13
C GLU A 119 -6.65 -11.56 2.86
N PRO A 120 -7.06 -11.94 4.08
CA PRO A 120 -8.00 -11.16 4.88
C PRO A 120 -7.32 -9.96 5.53
N ALA A 121 -8.14 -9.05 6.09
CA ALA A 121 -7.64 -7.99 6.95
C ALA A 121 -6.87 -8.59 8.15
N THR A 122 -5.77 -7.97 8.53
CA THR A 122 -4.89 -8.49 9.57
C THR A 122 -4.14 -7.38 10.30
N ILE A 123 -3.71 -7.66 11.51
CA ILE A 123 -2.78 -6.79 12.24
C ILE A 123 -1.42 -6.81 11.53
N ASP A 124 -0.83 -5.64 11.35
CA ASP A 124 0.43 -5.49 10.64
C ASP A 124 1.35 -4.49 11.34
N ILE A 125 2.39 -5.00 11.96
CA ILE A 125 3.38 -4.17 12.66
C ILE A 125 4.10 -3.21 11.70
N ASP A 126 4.24 -3.59 10.43
CA ASP A 126 4.94 -2.77 9.44
C ASP A 126 4.21 -1.47 9.10
N LEU A 127 2.94 -1.33 9.48
CA LEU A 127 2.21 -0.08 9.29
C LEU A 127 2.86 1.09 10.03
N ALA A 128 3.50 0.85 11.18
CA ALA A 128 4.24 1.89 11.89
C ALA A 128 5.37 2.46 11.00
N ILE A 129 6.07 1.60 10.31
CA ILE A 129 7.15 1.98 9.39
C ILE A 129 6.58 2.68 8.15
N LEU A 130 5.54 2.09 7.56
CA LEU A 130 4.93 2.60 6.34
C LEU A 130 4.34 3.99 6.54
N LEU A 131 3.57 4.19 7.61
CA LEU A 131 2.97 5.49 7.91
C LEU A 131 4.02 6.55 8.21
N THR A 132 5.10 6.18 8.87
CA THR A 132 6.22 7.10 9.12
C THR A 132 6.84 7.54 7.80
N LYS A 133 7.11 6.61 6.89
CA LYS A 133 7.63 6.91 5.55
C LYS A 133 6.69 7.83 4.77
N ALA A 134 5.40 7.50 4.76
CA ALA A 134 4.41 8.27 4.03
C ALA A 134 4.30 9.70 4.57
N ARG A 135 4.31 9.88 5.89
CA ARG A 135 4.27 11.21 6.50
C ARG A 135 5.51 12.05 6.18
N GLU A 136 6.68 11.41 6.14
CA GLU A 136 7.93 12.11 5.85
C GLU A 136 8.07 12.46 4.38
N HIS A 137 7.67 11.55 3.49
CA HIS A 137 7.93 11.73 2.07
C HIS A 137 6.93 10.94 1.22
N SER A 138 5.89 11.62 0.77
CA SER A 138 4.90 11.05 -0.15
C SER A 138 4.26 12.12 -1.01
N VAL A 139 3.57 11.69 -2.06
CA VAL A 139 2.77 12.56 -2.93
C VAL A 139 1.31 12.16 -2.78
N ALA A 140 0.46 13.12 -2.42
CA ALA A 140 -0.99 12.90 -2.37
C ALA A 140 -1.55 12.93 -3.79
N LEU A 141 -2.02 11.77 -4.25
CA LEU A 141 -2.69 11.65 -5.57
C LEU A 141 -4.18 11.92 -5.43
N VAL A 142 -4.76 11.58 -4.29
CA VAL A 142 -6.16 11.86 -3.92
C VAL A 142 -6.16 12.25 -2.45
N GLY A 143 -6.91 13.28 -2.11
CA GLY A 143 -7.10 13.72 -0.73
C GLY A 143 -5.96 14.58 -0.17
N PRO A 144 -5.92 14.77 1.16
CA PRO A 144 -4.94 15.64 1.79
C PRO A 144 -3.55 14.99 1.86
N ALA A 145 -2.53 15.82 2.15
CA ALA A 145 -1.17 15.33 2.38
C ALA A 145 -1.15 14.34 3.56
N ALA A 146 -0.22 13.38 3.51
CA ALA A 146 -0.14 12.34 4.53
C ALA A 146 0.08 12.91 5.94
N GLU A 147 0.91 13.94 6.07
CA GLU A 147 1.18 14.57 7.37
C GLU A 147 -0.04 15.29 7.95
N GLU A 148 -1.01 15.66 7.11
CA GLU A 148 -2.26 16.26 7.56
C GLU A 148 -3.29 15.19 7.96
N LEU A 149 -3.27 14.06 7.28
CA LEU A 149 -4.25 12.98 7.49
C LEU A 149 -3.88 12.07 8.65
N PHE A 150 -2.61 11.68 8.76
CA PHE A 150 -2.18 10.67 9.72
C PHE A 150 -1.52 11.27 10.95
N ASP A 151 -1.75 10.65 12.10
CA ASP A 151 -1.03 10.98 13.33
C ASP A 151 0.44 10.59 13.21
N PRO A 152 1.34 11.30 13.91
CA PRO A 152 2.72 10.83 14.06
C PRO A 152 2.75 9.48 14.76
N VAL A 153 3.60 8.58 14.29
CA VAL A 153 3.83 7.31 14.96
C VAL A 153 4.83 7.54 16.09
N PRO A 154 4.50 7.18 17.36
CA PRO A 154 5.44 7.32 18.48
C PRO A 154 6.76 6.58 18.21
N GLU A 155 7.88 7.18 18.60
CA GLU A 155 9.21 6.59 18.40
C GLU A 155 9.32 5.17 18.98
N GLN A 156 8.68 4.93 20.12
CA GLN A 156 8.67 3.61 20.75
C GLN A 156 8.03 2.56 19.86
N ASP A 157 6.92 2.88 19.21
CA ASP A 157 6.21 1.95 18.32
C ASP A 157 7.00 1.70 17.05
N LEU A 158 7.59 2.75 16.49
CA LEU A 158 8.47 2.62 15.33
C LEU A 158 9.67 1.73 15.65
N PHE A 159 10.27 1.94 16.80
CA PHE A 159 11.42 1.16 17.27
C PHE A 159 11.05 -0.32 17.45
N GLU A 160 9.90 -0.61 18.06
CA GLU A 160 9.41 -1.99 18.22
C GLU A 160 9.18 -2.66 16.87
N ALA A 161 8.55 -1.96 15.92
CA ALA A 161 8.31 -2.50 14.58
C ALA A 161 9.62 -2.81 13.85
N LEU A 162 10.60 -1.92 13.94
CA LEU A 162 11.93 -2.13 13.35
C LEU A 162 12.65 -3.31 14.00
N ASN A 163 12.58 -3.44 15.31
CA ASN A 163 13.20 -4.55 16.04
C ASN A 163 12.58 -5.90 15.66
N GLU A 164 11.27 -5.97 15.56
CA GLU A 164 10.61 -7.22 15.16
C GLU A 164 10.97 -7.60 13.73
N THR A 165 11.04 -6.63 12.83
CA THR A 165 11.49 -6.84 11.45
C THR A 165 12.91 -7.40 11.40
N LEU A 166 13.83 -6.82 12.15
CA LEU A 166 15.22 -7.29 12.22
C LEU A 166 15.31 -8.68 12.84
N THR A 167 14.51 -8.98 13.85
CA THR A 167 14.46 -10.30 14.47
C THR A 167 14.00 -11.36 13.48
N LEU A 168 12.96 -11.07 12.70
CA LEU A 168 12.49 -11.97 11.64
C LEU A 168 13.56 -12.20 10.57
N TRP A 169 14.28 -11.16 10.17
CA TRP A 169 15.37 -11.25 9.19
C TRP A 169 16.53 -12.12 9.68
N ASN A 170 16.83 -12.09 10.99
CA ASN A 170 17.92 -12.81 11.60
C ASN A 170 17.54 -14.17 12.17
N SER A 171 16.27 -14.57 12.06
CA SER A 171 15.81 -15.88 12.52
C SER A 171 16.34 -16.98 11.59
N PRO A 172 16.85 -18.11 12.13
CA PRO A 172 17.25 -19.24 11.29
C PRO A 172 16.02 -19.82 10.58
N PRO A 173 16.21 -20.39 9.38
CA PRO A 173 15.13 -20.99 8.60
C PRO A 173 14.51 -22.21 9.28
#